data_1b502a23533675b18068b6fefa82edcb
#
_entry.id   1b502a23533675b18068b6fefa82edcb
#
_cell.length_a   1.000
_cell.length_b   1.000
_cell.length_c   1.000
_cell.angle_alpha   90.00
_cell.angle_beta   90.00
_cell.angle_gamma   90.00
#
_symmetry.space_group_name_H-M   'P 1'
#
loop_
_entity.id
_entity.type
_entity.pdbx_description
1 polymer ?
#
loop_
_entity_poly.entity_id
_entity_poly.type
_entity_poly.pdbx_seq_one_letter_code
_entity_poly.pdbx_strand_id
1 'polypeptide(L)'
;MRRILPYLFLLLLTATSCVDNDTYDDNPQGNLEALWRILDEHYCFFEEKGVDWNAVHEKYAVRMNAEMSESQQFEVMTQMISELRDGHVNLYTTFNTGRYWSWKEDYPTNFSDTLLRRYLRTDYLIAG
;
A
#
# COMPACT_ATOMS: atom_id res chain seq x y z
N MET A 1 -18.72 -18.95 45.34
CA MET A 1 -17.66 -19.34 44.36
C MET A 1 -18.15 -20.02 43.10
N ARG A 2 -19.25 -20.77 43.07
CA ARG A 2 -19.79 -21.49 41.88
C ARG A 2 -20.34 -20.57 40.75
N ARG A 3 -20.68 -19.33 41.02
CA ARG A 3 -21.29 -18.39 40.03
C ARG A 3 -20.28 -17.53 39.26
N ILE A 4 -19.02 -17.52 39.65
CA ILE A 4 -17.97 -16.71 39.01
C ILE A 4 -17.28 -17.49 37.87
N LEU A 5 -17.30 -18.82 37.97
CA LEU A 5 -16.67 -19.72 37.00
C LEU A 5 -17.16 -19.52 35.52
N PRO A 6 -18.49 -19.38 35.24
CA PRO A 6 -18.96 -19.16 33.88
C PRO A 6 -18.54 -17.78 33.31
N TYR A 7 -18.42 -16.76 34.15
CA TYR A 7 -17.97 -15.44 33.72
C TYR A 7 -16.46 -15.42 33.43
N LEU A 8 -15.67 -16.19 34.20
CA LEU A 8 -14.23 -16.35 33.93
C LEU A 8 -14.00 -17.11 32.61
N PHE A 9 -14.85 -18.10 32.30
CA PHE A 9 -14.78 -18.84 31.03
C PHE A 9 -15.19 -17.96 29.84
N LEU A 10 -16.19 -17.10 29.99
CA LEU A 10 -16.62 -16.15 28.98
C LEU A 10 -15.53 -15.09 28.72
N LEU A 11 -14.82 -14.64 29.75
CA LEU A 11 -13.72 -13.70 29.63
C LEU A 11 -12.50 -14.30 28.90
N LEU A 12 -12.25 -15.59 29.09
CA LEU A 12 -11.17 -16.30 28.39
C LEU A 12 -11.46 -16.48 26.89
N LEU A 13 -12.74 -16.59 26.50
CA LEU A 13 -13.14 -16.72 25.09
C LEU A 13 -12.99 -15.40 24.30
N THR A 14 -12.99 -14.25 24.97
CA THR A 14 -12.80 -12.96 24.30
C THR A 14 -11.32 -12.60 24.09
N ALA A 15 -10.40 -13.34 24.68
CA ALA A 15 -8.96 -13.10 24.55
C ALA A 15 -8.30 -13.74 23.32
N THR A 16 -9.04 -14.55 22.56
CA THR A 16 -8.57 -15.12 21.28
C THR A 16 -8.92 -14.19 20.12
N SER A 17 -8.55 -12.92 20.23
CA SER A 17 -8.39 -12.10 19.02
C SER A 17 -7.09 -12.56 18.36
N CYS A 18 -7.21 -13.45 17.38
CA CYS A 18 -6.09 -13.77 16.51
C CYS A 18 -5.73 -12.48 15.75
N VAL A 19 -4.70 -11.82 16.19
CA VAL A 19 -3.93 -10.95 15.31
C VAL A 19 -3.07 -11.92 14.52
N ASP A 20 -3.45 -12.21 13.28
CA ASP A 20 -2.57 -12.87 12.34
C ASP A 20 -1.41 -11.87 12.11
N ASN A 21 -0.33 -12.07 12.84
CA ASN A 21 0.93 -11.44 12.52
C ASN A 21 1.50 -12.22 11.34
N ASP A 22 1.19 -11.77 10.14
CA ASP A 22 1.89 -12.21 8.94
C ASP A 22 3.37 -11.90 9.14
N THR A 23 4.14 -12.94 9.44
CA THR A 23 5.59 -12.82 9.56
C THR A 23 6.19 -13.02 8.18
N TYR A 24 6.72 -11.94 7.61
CA TYR A 24 7.50 -11.99 6.38
C TYR A 24 8.99 -12.06 6.72
N ASP A 25 9.74 -12.70 5.86
CA ASP A 25 11.19 -12.69 5.97
C ASP A 25 11.72 -11.26 5.71
N ASP A 26 12.60 -10.79 6.58
CA ASP A 26 13.27 -9.49 6.40
C ASP A 26 14.41 -9.62 5.37
N ASN A 27 13.99 -9.74 4.13
CA ASN A 27 14.87 -9.78 2.96
C ASN A 27 14.11 -9.25 1.73
N PRO A 28 14.80 -8.98 0.60
CA PRO A 28 14.16 -8.39 -0.58
C PRO A 28 12.94 -9.15 -1.08
N GLN A 29 13.00 -10.46 -1.13
CA GLN A 29 11.90 -11.32 -1.57
C GLN A 29 10.72 -11.23 -0.60
N GLY A 30 10.97 -11.37 0.71
CA GLY A 30 9.94 -11.25 1.74
C GLY A 30 9.27 -9.88 1.75
N ASN A 31 10.00 -8.81 1.51
CA ASN A 31 9.46 -7.45 1.42
C ASN A 31 8.52 -7.29 0.21
N LEU A 32 8.86 -7.89 -0.93
CA LEU A 32 7.99 -7.89 -2.10
C LEU A 32 6.74 -8.75 -1.86
N GLU A 33 6.89 -9.93 -1.27
CA GLU A 33 5.75 -10.81 -0.91
C GLU A 33 4.79 -10.11 0.04
N ALA A 34 5.31 -9.41 1.05
CA ALA A 34 4.50 -8.64 1.98
C ALA A 34 3.70 -7.56 1.26
N LEU A 35 4.35 -6.77 0.40
CA LEU A 35 3.69 -5.73 -0.38
C LEU A 35 2.63 -6.31 -1.32
N TRP A 36 2.96 -7.41 -2.03
CA TRP A 36 2.03 -8.06 -2.94
C TRP A 36 0.79 -8.55 -2.21
N ARG A 37 0.95 -9.25 -1.09
CA ARG A 37 -0.16 -9.81 -0.31
C ARG A 37 -1.04 -8.73 0.31
N ILE A 38 -0.46 -7.68 0.88
CA ILE A 38 -1.21 -6.55 1.43
C ILE A 38 -2.15 -5.95 0.36
N LEU A 39 -1.65 -5.80 -0.85
CA LEU A 39 -2.47 -5.28 -1.95
C LEU A 39 -3.49 -6.31 -2.44
N ASP A 40 -3.10 -7.59 -2.55
CA ASP A 40 -4.02 -8.67 -2.93
C ASP A 40 -5.24 -8.75 -2.01
N GLU A 41 -5.03 -8.59 -0.71
CA GLU A 41 -6.09 -8.69 0.30
C GLU A 41 -6.92 -7.40 0.45
N HIS A 42 -6.37 -6.23 0.14
CA HIS A 42 -7.01 -4.95 0.48
C HIS A 42 -7.35 -4.06 -0.71
N TYR A 43 -6.76 -4.28 -1.88
CA TYR A 43 -7.04 -3.48 -3.06
C TYR A 43 -8.21 -4.08 -3.86
N CYS A 44 -9.25 -3.30 -4.11
CA CYS A 44 -10.51 -3.82 -4.66
C CYS A 44 -10.73 -3.51 -6.16
N PHE A 45 -9.80 -2.83 -6.85
CA PHE A 45 -10.02 -2.35 -8.22
C PHE A 45 -9.23 -3.13 -9.30
N PHE A 46 -8.74 -4.33 -9.00
CA PHE A 46 -7.99 -5.14 -9.98
C PHE A 46 -8.80 -5.45 -11.24
N GLU A 47 -10.04 -5.89 -11.05
CA GLU A 47 -10.92 -6.26 -12.14
C GLU A 47 -11.28 -5.05 -13.01
N GLU A 48 -11.66 -3.91 -12.41
CA GLU A 48 -12.01 -2.68 -13.12
C GLU A 48 -10.86 -2.10 -13.92
N LYS A 49 -9.64 -2.26 -13.42
CA LYS A 49 -8.42 -1.79 -14.09
C LYS A 49 -7.85 -2.82 -15.06
N GLY A 50 -8.41 -4.03 -15.10
CA GLY A 50 -7.93 -5.13 -15.94
C GLY A 50 -6.51 -5.56 -15.57
N VAL A 51 -6.17 -5.54 -14.28
CA VAL A 51 -4.84 -5.91 -13.77
C VAL A 51 -4.88 -7.34 -13.25
N ASP A 52 -4.10 -8.22 -13.85
CA ASP A 52 -3.81 -9.54 -13.31
C ASP A 52 -2.69 -9.40 -12.27
N TRP A 53 -3.06 -9.33 -11.00
CA TRP A 53 -2.13 -9.08 -9.91
C TRP A 53 -1.15 -10.23 -9.67
N ASN A 54 -1.54 -11.48 -9.99
CA ASN A 54 -0.65 -12.64 -9.96
C ASN A 54 0.42 -12.53 -11.06
N ALA A 55 0.04 -12.15 -12.28
CA ALA A 55 1.00 -11.93 -13.36
C ALA A 55 1.95 -10.76 -13.05
N VAL A 56 1.47 -9.71 -12.38
CA VAL A 56 2.32 -8.63 -11.87
C VAL A 56 3.32 -9.17 -10.84
N HIS A 57 2.87 -10.00 -9.89
CA HIS A 57 3.76 -10.63 -8.92
C HIS A 57 4.89 -11.42 -9.60
N GLU A 58 4.56 -12.34 -10.50
CA GLU A 58 5.54 -13.13 -11.24
C GLU A 58 6.56 -12.26 -11.98
N LYS A 59 6.11 -11.18 -12.62
CA LYS A 59 6.95 -10.23 -13.34
C LYS A 59 7.99 -9.55 -12.45
N TYR A 60 7.62 -9.20 -11.22
CA TYR A 60 8.49 -8.45 -10.33
C TYR A 60 9.28 -9.33 -9.36
N ALA A 61 8.77 -10.49 -8.97
CA ALA A 61 9.45 -11.44 -8.07
C ALA A 61 10.82 -11.87 -8.62
N VAL A 62 10.92 -12.14 -9.92
CA VAL A 62 12.18 -12.55 -10.58
C VAL A 62 13.24 -11.44 -10.60
N ARG A 63 12.86 -10.21 -10.31
CA ARG A 63 13.75 -9.05 -10.27
C ARG A 63 14.37 -8.83 -8.89
N MET A 64 13.79 -9.45 -7.85
CA MET A 64 14.30 -9.35 -6.48
C MET A 64 15.44 -10.36 -6.26
N ASN A 65 16.51 -9.90 -5.63
CA ASN A 65 17.61 -10.77 -5.23
C ASN A 65 18.23 -10.30 -3.90
N ALA A 66 18.93 -11.20 -3.21
CA ALA A 66 19.41 -10.98 -1.84
C ALA A 66 20.49 -9.89 -1.73
N GLU A 67 21.10 -9.48 -2.84
CA GLU A 67 22.20 -8.48 -2.84
C GLU A 67 21.71 -7.06 -3.10
N MET A 68 20.40 -6.88 -3.29
CA MET A 68 19.81 -5.56 -3.57
C MET A 68 19.92 -4.64 -2.36
N SER A 69 20.30 -3.40 -2.61
CA SER A 69 20.17 -2.33 -1.63
C SER A 69 18.69 -1.97 -1.39
N GLU A 70 18.39 -1.35 -0.25
CA GLU A 70 17.03 -0.85 0.05
C GLU A 70 16.48 0.07 -1.05
N SER A 71 17.31 0.92 -1.63
CA SER A 71 16.92 1.80 -2.74
C SER A 71 16.53 1.03 -4.00
N GLN A 72 17.25 -0.05 -4.33
CA GLN A 72 16.93 -0.90 -5.47
C GLN A 72 15.64 -1.69 -5.24
N GLN A 73 15.45 -2.23 -4.03
CA GLN A 73 14.20 -2.88 -3.63
C GLN A 73 13.01 -1.91 -3.75
N PHE A 74 13.17 -0.71 -3.19
CA PHE A 74 12.15 0.33 -3.25
C PHE A 74 11.76 0.67 -4.70
N GLU A 75 12.73 0.77 -5.60
CA GLU A 75 12.48 1.06 -7.02
C GLU A 75 11.66 -0.05 -7.68
N VAL A 76 12.03 -1.32 -7.46
CA VAL A 76 11.29 -2.48 -8.00
C VAL A 76 9.86 -2.51 -7.46
N MET A 77 9.68 -2.34 -6.15
CA MET A 77 8.36 -2.32 -5.51
C MET A 77 7.52 -1.12 -5.97
N THR A 78 8.11 0.05 -6.16
CA THR A 78 7.42 1.22 -6.71
C THR A 78 6.94 0.97 -8.14
N GLN A 79 7.75 0.32 -8.96
CA GLN A 79 7.33 -0.06 -10.31
C GLN A 79 6.20 -1.09 -10.28
N MET A 80 6.22 -2.04 -9.35
CA MET A 80 5.15 -3.02 -9.17
C MET A 80 3.82 -2.34 -8.83
N ILE A 81 3.76 -1.46 -7.85
CA ILE A 81 2.51 -0.75 -7.51
C ILE A 81 2.06 0.21 -8.61
N SER A 82 2.95 0.68 -9.45
CA SER A 82 2.62 1.56 -10.58
C SER A 82 1.81 0.85 -11.68
N GLU A 83 1.85 -0.49 -11.74
CA GLU A 83 0.98 -1.27 -12.65
C GLU A 83 -0.52 -1.07 -12.34
N LEU A 84 -0.84 -0.71 -11.09
CA LEU A 84 -2.22 -0.40 -10.69
C LEU A 84 -2.72 0.92 -11.29
N ARG A 85 -1.83 1.79 -11.78
CA ARG A 85 -2.18 3.12 -12.33
C ARG A 85 -3.10 3.90 -11.39
N ASP A 86 -2.78 3.89 -10.09
CA ASP A 86 -3.60 4.48 -9.05
C ASP A 86 -2.78 5.43 -8.17
N GLY A 87 -3.15 6.71 -8.18
CA GLY A 87 -2.48 7.74 -7.38
C GLY A 87 -2.72 7.63 -5.88
N HIS A 88 -3.64 6.75 -5.44
CA HIS A 88 -3.93 6.51 -4.03
C HIS A 88 -3.07 5.39 -3.43
N VAL A 89 -2.48 4.54 -4.26
CA VAL A 89 -1.54 3.51 -3.80
C VAL A 89 -0.15 4.09 -3.72
N ASN A 90 0.38 4.21 -2.51
CA ASN A 90 1.66 4.85 -2.26
C ASN A 90 2.54 3.97 -1.36
N LEU A 91 3.82 3.89 -1.67
CA LEU A 91 4.84 3.23 -0.86
C LEU A 91 5.73 4.31 -0.22
N TYR A 92 5.80 4.32 1.09
CA TYR A 92 6.59 5.30 1.84
C TYR A 92 7.79 4.64 2.51
N THR A 93 8.94 5.30 2.43
CA THR A 93 10.13 4.97 3.20
C THR A 93 10.65 6.25 3.87
N THR A 94 11.66 6.10 4.72
CA THR A 94 12.32 7.26 5.36
C THR A 94 13.09 8.14 4.37
N PHE A 95 13.39 7.63 3.18
CA PHE A 95 14.22 8.32 2.18
C PHE A 95 13.48 8.66 0.88
N ASN A 96 12.31 8.04 0.61
CA ASN A 96 11.60 8.26 -0.65
C ASN A 96 10.11 7.90 -0.57
N THR A 97 9.35 8.37 -1.57
CA THR A 97 7.94 8.02 -1.77
C THR A 97 7.72 7.49 -3.18
N GLY A 98 7.26 6.25 -3.28
CA GLY A 98 6.87 5.60 -4.53
C GLY A 98 5.38 5.77 -4.78
N ARG A 99 5.00 6.25 -5.97
CA ARG A 99 3.60 6.41 -6.39
C ARG A 99 3.48 6.53 -7.90
N TYR A 100 2.27 6.24 -8.41
CA TYR A 100 1.93 6.50 -9.80
C TYR A 100 1.57 7.97 -10.01
N TRP A 101 2.38 8.72 -10.76
CA TRP A 101 2.20 10.15 -10.98
C TRP A 101 1.43 10.51 -12.25
N SER A 102 1.38 9.61 -13.25
CA SER A 102 0.80 9.89 -14.56
C SER A 102 -0.72 10.13 -14.54
N TRP A 103 -1.39 9.88 -13.41
CA TRP A 103 -2.80 10.27 -13.25
C TRP A 103 -3.01 11.78 -13.43
N LYS A 104 -1.96 12.59 -13.25
CA LYS A 104 -2.01 14.04 -13.46
C LYS A 104 -2.06 14.44 -14.94
N GLU A 105 -1.66 13.55 -15.84
CA GLU A 105 -1.65 13.81 -17.28
C GLU A 105 -3.07 13.85 -17.85
N ASP A 106 -4.02 13.18 -17.20
CA ASP A 106 -5.44 13.13 -17.55
C ASP A 106 -6.28 14.21 -16.85
N TYR A 107 -5.65 15.25 -16.30
CA TYR A 107 -6.37 16.33 -15.63
C TYR A 107 -7.34 17.03 -16.60
N PRO A 108 -8.58 17.35 -16.14
CA PRO A 108 -9.51 18.10 -16.95
C PRO A 108 -8.87 19.44 -17.38
N THR A 109 -8.96 19.76 -18.66
CA THR A 109 -8.39 20.99 -19.24
C THR A 109 -9.00 22.29 -18.67
N ASN A 110 -10.10 22.17 -17.90
CA ASN A 110 -10.75 23.29 -17.22
C ASN A 110 -10.15 23.58 -15.83
N PHE A 111 -9.18 22.78 -15.35
CA PHE A 111 -8.45 23.10 -14.12
C PHE A 111 -7.45 24.23 -14.37
N SER A 112 -7.55 25.30 -13.59
CA SER A 112 -6.64 26.44 -13.66
C SER A 112 -6.03 26.70 -12.29
N ASP A 113 -4.72 26.48 -12.18
CA ASP A 113 -3.96 26.79 -10.96
C ASP A 113 -4.06 28.29 -10.60
N THR A 114 -4.13 29.16 -11.60
CA THR A 114 -4.30 30.60 -11.41
C THR A 114 -5.65 30.94 -10.76
N LEU A 115 -6.73 30.27 -11.18
CA LEU A 115 -8.03 30.44 -10.56
C LEU A 115 -8.05 29.84 -9.15
N LEU A 116 -7.44 28.68 -8.96
CA LEU A 116 -7.31 28.07 -7.64
C LEU A 116 -6.64 29.01 -6.65
N ARG A 117 -5.47 29.58 -7.01
CA ARG A 117 -4.73 30.54 -6.17
C ARG A 117 -5.48 31.85 -5.93
N ARG A 118 -6.32 32.26 -6.88
CA ARG A 118 -7.12 33.48 -6.76
C ARG A 118 -8.28 33.34 -5.77
N TYR A 119 -8.90 32.17 -5.69
CA TYR A 119 -10.10 31.92 -4.87
C TYR A 119 -9.81 31.16 -3.58
N LEU A 120 -8.80 30.29 -3.57
CA LEU A 120 -8.30 29.63 -2.37
C LEU A 120 -7.03 30.35 -1.94
N ARG A 121 -7.06 30.99 -0.79
CA ARG A 121 -5.86 31.63 -0.22
C ARG A 121 -4.77 30.59 -0.07
N THR A 122 -3.54 30.98 -0.44
CA THR A 122 -2.35 30.10 -0.43
C THR A 122 -2.01 29.49 0.93
N ASP A 123 -2.56 30.02 1.99
CA ASP A 123 -2.37 29.59 3.37
C ASP A 123 -2.91 28.17 3.63
N TYR A 124 -3.86 27.68 2.81
CA TYR A 124 -4.41 26.33 2.93
C TYR A 124 -3.62 25.24 2.19
N LEU A 125 -2.69 25.62 1.32
CA LEU A 125 -1.89 24.68 0.52
C LEU A 125 -0.57 24.26 1.22
N ILE A 126 -0.27 24.81 2.38
CA ILE A 126 0.98 24.55 3.13
C ILE A 126 0.74 23.62 4.35
N ALA A 127 -0.49 23.23 4.62
CA ALA A 127 -0.86 22.42 5.78
C ALA A 127 -1.15 20.94 5.43
N GLY A 128 -0.48 20.37 4.42
CA GLY A 128 -0.57 18.97 4.03
C GLY A 128 0.80 18.32 3.97
#